data_9b477d53ade3376bd6bb23c6bfa361b2
#
_entry.id   9b477d53ade3376bd6bb23c6bfa361b2
#
_cell.length_a   1.000
_cell.length_b   1.000
_cell.length_c   1.000
_cell.angle_alpha   90.00
_cell.angle_beta   90.00
_cell.angle_gamma   90.00
#
_symmetry.space_group_name_H-M   'P 1'
#
loop_
_entity.id
_entity.type
_entity.pdbx_description
1 polymer ?
#
loop_
_entity_poly.entity_id
_entity_poly.type
_entity_poly.pdbx_seq_one_letter_code
_entity_poly.pdbx_strand_id
1 'polypeptide(L)'
;MLHTDNLSIGVFIDGGYYAKINEGLQQKGIAEGVNMKGLFAYIPELIARIAGVERKHLYITEAHYYRGRFRAKDADSRNLLYSERKFEDTLIENDVIFHYKHLREAPGGGIIEKGIDTWFALDTYELTLYRDFDYVVLISGDADHEMLARKLKALKTHTVLLTWDPANTGSTSRILTEEVCTHADLNKMIAAEPALLKRLSY
;
A
#
# COMPACT_ATOMS: atom_id res chain seq x y z
N MET A 1 25.61 -23.49 -8.57
CA MET A 1 24.14 -23.59 -8.53
C MET A 1 23.66 -22.47 -7.64
N LEU A 2 23.03 -21.45 -8.20
CA LEU A 2 22.34 -20.45 -7.39
C LEU A 2 21.18 -21.19 -6.73
N HIS A 3 21.18 -21.30 -5.41
CA HIS A 3 20.01 -21.68 -4.66
C HIS A 3 18.95 -20.62 -4.98
N THR A 4 17.98 -20.95 -5.82
CA THR A 4 16.78 -20.18 -6.00
C THR A 4 15.88 -20.45 -4.82
N ASP A 5 16.28 -19.91 -3.67
CA ASP A 5 15.40 -19.88 -2.50
C ASP A 5 14.18 -19.05 -2.86
N ASN A 6 13.03 -19.45 -2.34
CA ASN A 6 11.82 -18.67 -2.53
C ASN A 6 12.02 -17.29 -1.87
N LEU A 7 11.75 -16.23 -2.61
CA LEU A 7 11.91 -14.85 -2.16
C LEU A 7 10.61 -14.34 -1.53
N SER A 8 10.74 -13.80 -0.33
CA SER A 8 9.64 -13.32 0.50
C SER A 8 9.36 -11.83 0.26
N ILE A 9 8.08 -11.47 0.20
CA ILE A 9 7.63 -10.10 0.01
C ILE A 9 6.75 -9.70 1.20
N GLY A 10 7.12 -8.62 1.90
CA GLY A 10 6.25 -7.91 2.83
C GLY A 10 5.56 -6.76 2.12
N VAL A 11 4.24 -6.62 2.25
CA VAL A 11 3.47 -5.53 1.64
C VAL A 11 2.87 -4.66 2.73
N PHE A 12 3.12 -3.35 2.68
CA PHE A 12 2.64 -2.38 3.66
C PHE A 12 1.86 -1.27 2.96
N ILE A 13 0.60 -1.12 3.33
CA ILE A 13 -0.36 -0.24 2.66
C ILE A 13 -0.75 0.91 3.61
N ASP A 14 -0.41 2.12 3.23
CA ASP A 14 -0.96 3.33 3.80
C ASP A 14 -2.41 3.49 3.33
N GLY A 15 -3.36 3.32 4.26
CA GLY A 15 -4.79 3.36 3.96
C GLY A 15 -5.30 4.75 3.56
N GLY A 16 -4.63 5.81 4.03
CA GLY A 16 -4.91 7.18 3.60
C GLY A 16 -4.54 7.37 2.13
N TYR A 17 -3.36 6.91 1.75
CA TYR A 17 -2.92 6.94 0.35
C TYR A 17 -3.77 6.04 -0.55
N TYR A 18 -4.09 4.82 -0.10
CA TYR A 18 -4.97 3.89 -0.83
C TYR A 18 -6.36 4.49 -1.09
N ALA A 19 -6.92 5.23 -0.13
CA ALA A 19 -8.19 5.94 -0.32
C ALA A 19 -8.08 7.03 -1.40
N LYS A 20 -6.98 7.79 -1.42
CA LYS A 20 -6.73 8.80 -2.47
C LYS A 20 -6.64 8.18 -3.87
N ILE A 21 -6.06 6.98 -4.01
CA ILE A 21 -6.07 6.25 -5.28
C ILE A 21 -7.51 5.96 -5.72
N ASN A 22 -8.35 5.39 -4.84
CA ASN A 22 -9.74 5.09 -5.14
C ASN A 22 -10.54 6.35 -5.53
N GLU A 23 -10.40 7.42 -4.75
CA GLU A 23 -11.01 8.72 -5.04
C GLU A 23 -10.58 9.25 -6.41
N GLY A 24 -9.29 9.15 -6.73
CA GLY A 24 -8.76 9.57 -8.03
C GLY A 24 -9.32 8.77 -9.20
N LEU A 25 -9.46 7.45 -9.06
CA LEU A 25 -10.09 6.59 -10.08
C LEU A 25 -11.54 7.00 -10.33
N GLN A 26 -12.31 7.21 -9.26
CA GLN A 26 -13.72 7.61 -9.33
C GLN A 26 -13.90 9.01 -9.92
N GLN A 27 -13.13 10.01 -9.45
CA GLN A 27 -13.20 11.39 -9.93
C GLN A 27 -12.87 11.52 -11.42
N LYS A 28 -11.99 10.67 -11.94
CA LYS A 28 -11.65 10.64 -13.37
C LYS A 28 -12.58 9.75 -14.19
N GLY A 29 -13.52 9.06 -13.57
CA GLY A 29 -14.40 8.11 -14.26
C GLY A 29 -13.65 6.92 -14.87
N ILE A 30 -12.49 6.56 -14.29
CA ILE A 30 -11.64 5.48 -14.80
C ILE A 30 -12.15 4.13 -14.31
N ALA A 31 -12.49 4.04 -13.01
CA ALA A 31 -12.93 2.82 -12.36
C ALA A 31 -13.64 3.13 -11.03
N GLU A 32 -14.37 2.15 -10.49
CA GLU A 32 -15.01 2.26 -9.18
C GLU A 32 -14.01 2.20 -8.01
N GLY A 33 -12.87 1.53 -8.21
CA GLY A 33 -11.82 1.42 -7.22
C GLY A 33 -10.73 0.42 -7.59
N VAL A 34 -9.77 0.28 -6.70
CA VAL A 34 -8.66 -0.66 -6.86
C VAL A 34 -9.15 -2.10 -6.66
N ASN A 35 -8.81 -2.97 -7.59
CA ASN A 35 -8.97 -4.41 -7.46
C ASN A 35 -7.84 -4.97 -6.60
N MET A 36 -8.08 -5.19 -5.31
CA MET A 36 -7.09 -5.69 -4.36
C MET A 36 -6.50 -7.03 -4.81
N LYS A 37 -7.33 -7.98 -5.22
CA LYS A 37 -6.89 -9.29 -5.72
C LYS A 37 -5.98 -9.17 -6.95
N GLY A 38 -6.35 -8.28 -7.89
CA GLY A 38 -5.53 -8.00 -9.07
C GLY A 38 -4.19 -7.37 -8.71
N LEU A 39 -4.19 -6.43 -7.75
CA LEU A 39 -2.98 -5.79 -7.24
C LEU A 39 -2.04 -6.81 -6.57
N PHE A 40 -2.56 -7.67 -5.71
CA PHE A 40 -1.76 -8.71 -5.04
C PHE A 40 -1.24 -9.79 -5.98
N ALA A 41 -1.96 -10.10 -7.05
CA ALA A 41 -1.46 -10.97 -8.11
C ALA A 41 -0.32 -10.29 -8.91
N TYR A 42 -0.40 -8.97 -9.09
CA TYR A 42 0.57 -8.20 -9.87
C TYR A 42 1.86 -7.92 -9.13
N ILE A 43 1.83 -7.67 -7.81
CA ILE A 43 3.03 -7.34 -7.02
C ILE A 43 4.16 -8.35 -7.22
N PRO A 44 3.98 -9.67 -7.09
CA PRO A 44 5.07 -10.61 -7.33
C PRO A 44 5.53 -10.67 -8.80
N GLU A 45 4.65 -10.38 -9.77
CA GLU A 45 5.06 -10.25 -11.20
C GLU A 45 5.97 -9.03 -11.40
N LEU A 46 5.65 -7.93 -10.74
CA LEU A 46 6.46 -6.73 -10.73
C LEU A 46 7.84 -6.99 -10.12
N ILE A 47 7.87 -7.63 -8.93
CA ILE A 47 9.13 -7.98 -8.27
C ILE A 47 9.95 -8.96 -9.12
N ALA A 48 9.32 -9.93 -9.80
CA ALA A 48 10.02 -10.84 -10.71
C ALA A 48 10.78 -10.09 -11.81
N ARG A 49 10.16 -9.05 -12.38
CA ARG A 49 10.80 -8.19 -13.40
C ARG A 49 11.95 -7.37 -12.80
N ILE A 50 11.78 -6.83 -11.58
CA ILE A 50 12.82 -6.05 -10.87
C ILE A 50 14.01 -6.94 -10.50
N ALA A 51 13.74 -8.12 -9.97
CA ALA A 51 14.75 -9.06 -9.49
C ALA A 51 15.43 -9.87 -10.61
N GLY A 52 14.82 -9.95 -11.80
CA GLY A 52 15.30 -10.81 -12.89
C GLY A 52 15.15 -12.30 -12.59
N VAL A 53 14.13 -12.69 -11.81
CA VAL A 53 13.84 -14.08 -11.42
C VAL A 53 12.47 -14.53 -11.94
N GLU A 54 12.23 -15.84 -11.94
CA GLU A 54 10.91 -16.34 -12.30
C GLU A 54 9.87 -16.05 -11.21
N ARG A 55 8.65 -15.67 -11.61
CA ARG A 55 7.52 -15.38 -10.73
C ARG A 55 7.24 -16.49 -9.70
N LYS A 56 7.47 -17.75 -10.06
CA LYS A 56 7.22 -18.91 -9.20
C LYS A 56 8.05 -18.94 -7.91
N HIS A 57 9.15 -18.17 -7.85
CA HIS A 57 10.02 -18.05 -6.68
C HIS A 57 9.64 -16.91 -5.75
N LEU A 58 8.58 -16.17 -6.06
CA LEU A 58 8.16 -14.97 -5.32
C LEU A 58 6.77 -15.15 -4.74
N TYR A 59 6.62 -14.86 -3.45
CA TYR A 59 5.33 -14.90 -2.75
C TYR A 59 5.22 -13.79 -1.72
N ILE A 60 4.02 -13.28 -1.56
CA ILE A 60 3.71 -12.35 -0.48
C ILE A 60 3.60 -13.17 0.81
N THR A 61 4.48 -12.91 1.76
CA THR A 61 4.53 -13.59 3.04
C THR A 61 3.54 -12.95 4.02
N GLU A 62 3.52 -11.64 4.07
CA GLU A 62 2.62 -10.87 4.91
C GLU A 62 2.20 -9.59 4.18
N ALA A 63 0.96 -9.16 4.42
CA ALA A 63 0.44 -7.90 3.93
C ALA A 63 -0.31 -7.15 5.03
N HIS A 64 -0.05 -5.86 5.16
CA HIS A 64 -0.55 -5.02 6.25
C HIS A 64 -1.19 -3.75 5.70
N TYR A 65 -2.33 -3.35 6.28
CA TYR A 65 -3.07 -2.15 5.92
C TYR A 65 -3.29 -1.29 7.17
N TYR A 66 -2.93 -0.02 7.12
CA TYR A 66 -2.99 0.91 8.26
C TYR A 66 -3.92 2.07 7.97
N ARG A 67 -4.92 2.31 8.82
CA ARG A 67 -5.83 3.44 8.66
C ARG A 67 -6.52 3.85 9.96
N GLY A 68 -6.87 5.14 10.08
CA GLY A 68 -7.87 5.60 11.03
C GLY A 68 -9.27 5.20 10.61
N ARG A 69 -10.11 4.77 11.57
CA ARG A 69 -11.52 4.46 11.33
C ARG A 69 -12.41 5.12 12.36
N PHE A 70 -13.65 5.35 12.00
CA PHE A 70 -14.66 5.78 12.95
C PHE A 70 -15.00 4.68 13.97
N ARG A 71 -15.46 5.08 15.15
CA ARG A 71 -16.15 4.14 16.03
C ARG A 71 -17.43 3.68 15.35
N ALA A 72 -17.89 2.47 15.65
CA ALA A 72 -19.08 1.89 14.99
C ALA A 72 -20.30 2.83 15.03
N LYS A 73 -20.55 3.49 16.18
CA LYS A 73 -21.64 4.45 16.34
C LYS A 73 -21.50 5.66 15.41
N ASP A 74 -20.27 6.17 15.24
CA ASP A 74 -20.00 7.35 14.43
C ASP A 74 -20.00 6.99 12.93
N ALA A 75 -19.54 5.80 12.58
CA ALA A 75 -19.63 5.27 11.22
C ALA A 75 -21.09 5.04 10.80
N ASP A 76 -21.91 4.49 11.69
CA ASP A 76 -23.34 4.25 11.45
C ASP A 76 -24.10 5.57 11.20
N SER A 77 -23.90 6.58 12.06
CA SER A 77 -24.52 7.90 11.90
C SER A 77 -24.11 8.63 10.60
N ARG A 78 -23.00 8.23 9.98
CA ARG A 78 -22.47 8.75 8.72
C ARG A 78 -22.79 7.87 7.51
N ASN A 79 -23.53 6.77 7.70
CA ASN A 79 -23.80 5.75 6.69
C ASN A 79 -22.53 5.10 6.09
N LEU A 80 -21.44 5.04 6.86
CA LEU A 80 -20.16 4.46 6.44
C LEU A 80 -19.93 3.04 6.95
N LEU A 81 -20.69 2.59 7.95
CA LEU A 81 -20.45 1.31 8.63
C LEU A 81 -20.48 0.12 7.66
N TYR A 82 -21.45 0.09 6.75
CA TYR A 82 -21.57 -1.00 5.78
C TYR A 82 -20.39 -1.04 4.78
N SER A 83 -20.00 0.11 4.26
CA SER A 83 -18.87 0.20 3.30
C SER A 83 -17.53 -0.15 3.97
N GLU A 84 -17.33 0.27 5.24
CA GLU A 84 -16.17 -0.12 6.02
C GLU A 84 -16.11 -1.63 6.22
N ARG A 85 -17.23 -2.28 6.58
CA ARG A 85 -17.31 -3.75 6.73
C ARG A 85 -17.05 -4.49 5.44
N LYS A 86 -17.67 -4.06 4.34
CA LYS A 86 -17.42 -4.65 3.01
C LYS A 86 -15.95 -4.55 2.61
N PHE A 87 -15.29 -3.45 2.96
CA PHE A 87 -13.85 -3.30 2.69
C PHE A 87 -13.01 -4.21 3.60
N GLU A 88 -13.38 -4.37 4.89
CA GLU A 88 -12.74 -5.34 5.78
C GLU A 88 -12.83 -6.77 5.23
N ASP A 89 -13.99 -7.17 4.70
CA ASP A 89 -14.14 -8.47 4.03
C ASP A 89 -13.15 -8.61 2.86
N THR A 90 -12.97 -7.55 2.06
CA THR A 90 -11.98 -7.53 0.97
C THR A 90 -10.55 -7.71 1.49
N LEU A 91 -10.21 -7.09 2.62
CA LEU A 91 -8.87 -7.26 3.23
C LEU A 91 -8.68 -8.71 3.71
N ILE A 92 -9.68 -9.28 4.38
CA ILE A 92 -9.66 -10.66 4.87
C ILE A 92 -9.54 -11.67 3.72
N GLU A 93 -10.32 -11.49 2.65
CA GLU A 93 -10.28 -12.36 1.47
C GLU A 93 -8.93 -12.36 0.74
N ASN A 94 -8.11 -11.34 0.97
CA ASN A 94 -6.78 -11.21 0.39
C ASN A 94 -5.64 -11.40 1.42
N ASP A 95 -5.94 -12.01 2.58
CA ASP A 95 -4.98 -12.29 3.66
C ASP A 95 -4.24 -11.03 4.15
N VAL A 96 -4.91 -9.86 4.16
CA VAL A 96 -4.34 -8.60 4.63
C VAL A 96 -4.65 -8.39 6.10
N ILE A 97 -3.63 -8.22 6.90
CA ILE A 97 -3.75 -7.84 8.32
C ILE A 97 -4.02 -6.33 8.39
N PHE A 98 -5.16 -5.96 8.95
CA PHE A 98 -5.51 -4.54 9.05
C PHE A 98 -5.31 -4.00 10.46
N HIS A 99 -4.75 -2.79 10.52
CA HIS A 99 -4.39 -2.06 11.72
C HIS A 99 -5.22 -0.78 11.78
N TYR A 100 -6.19 -0.75 12.68
CA TYR A 100 -7.09 0.38 12.82
C TYR A 100 -6.88 1.16 14.11
N LYS A 101 -6.89 2.47 13.99
CA LYS A 101 -6.92 3.41 15.12
C LYS A 101 -8.17 4.28 15.04
N HIS A 102 -8.82 4.53 16.16
CA HIS A 102 -9.99 5.39 16.12
C HIS A 102 -9.64 6.83 15.77
N LEU A 103 -10.36 7.36 14.79
CA LEU A 103 -10.36 8.79 14.49
C LEU A 103 -10.81 9.58 15.72
N ARG A 104 -10.30 10.79 15.87
CA ARG A 104 -10.62 11.69 16.99
C ARG A 104 -11.26 12.95 16.45
N GLU A 105 -12.18 13.51 17.23
CA GLU A 105 -12.68 14.85 16.95
C GLU A 105 -11.68 15.90 17.43
N ALA A 106 -11.45 16.90 16.59
CA ALA A 106 -10.64 18.06 16.93
C ALA A 106 -11.44 19.04 17.79
N PRO A 107 -10.80 19.79 18.69
CA PRO A 107 -11.39 20.96 19.28
C PRO A 107 -11.78 21.96 18.17
N GLY A 108 -13.09 22.21 18.00
CA GLY A 108 -13.59 23.09 16.93
C GLY A 108 -14.26 22.38 15.75
N GLY A 109 -14.43 21.05 15.84
CA GLY A 109 -15.19 20.25 14.87
C GLY A 109 -14.36 19.92 13.63
N GLY A 110 -13.81 18.76 13.58
CA GLY A 110 -13.04 18.18 12.48
C GLY A 110 -12.59 16.81 12.89
N ILE A 111 -12.16 16.00 11.93
CA ILE A 111 -11.70 14.64 12.21
C ILE A 111 -10.18 14.62 12.08
N ILE A 112 -9.52 14.13 13.11
CA ILE A 112 -8.06 13.97 13.13
C ILE A 112 -7.72 12.49 13.10
N GLU A 113 -6.94 12.09 12.12
CA GLU A 113 -6.16 10.87 12.13
C GLU A 113 -4.82 11.15 12.80
N LYS A 114 -4.47 10.43 13.85
CA LYS A 114 -3.24 10.70 14.58
C LYS A 114 -2.49 9.42 14.92
N GLY A 115 -1.24 9.36 14.49
CA GLY A 115 -0.29 8.32 14.85
C GLY A 115 -0.46 7.03 14.06
N ILE A 116 -1.17 7.04 12.94
CA ILE A 116 -1.22 5.93 11.97
C ILE A 116 0.10 5.85 11.24
N ASP A 117 0.62 6.98 10.70
CA ASP A 117 1.89 7.03 9.99
C ASP A 117 3.06 6.56 10.85
N THR A 118 3.05 6.96 12.14
CA THR A 118 4.03 6.47 13.11
C THR A 118 3.91 4.97 13.31
N TRP A 119 2.69 4.44 13.43
CA TRP A 119 2.46 3.01 13.58
C TRP A 119 2.90 2.26 12.32
N PHE A 120 2.46 2.71 11.15
CA PHE A 120 2.90 2.19 9.86
C PHE A 120 4.44 2.10 9.78
N ALA A 121 5.13 3.20 10.11
CA ALA A 121 6.59 3.24 10.02
C ALA A 121 7.28 2.29 11.02
N LEU A 122 6.79 2.23 12.27
CA LEU A 122 7.37 1.37 13.30
C LEU A 122 7.15 -0.11 12.98
N ASP A 123 5.93 -0.52 12.66
CA ASP A 123 5.62 -1.91 12.33
C ASP A 123 6.34 -2.36 11.06
N THR A 124 6.36 -1.53 10.02
CA THR A 124 7.09 -1.86 8.79
C THR A 124 8.57 -2.09 9.06
N TYR A 125 9.20 -1.23 9.87
CA TYR A 125 10.61 -1.41 10.24
C TYR A 125 10.81 -2.66 11.09
N GLU A 126 10.00 -2.84 12.12
CA GLU A 126 10.10 -3.97 13.06
C GLU A 126 9.86 -5.30 12.36
N LEU A 127 8.79 -5.41 11.58
CA LEU A 127 8.47 -6.63 10.84
C LEU A 127 9.54 -6.95 9.79
N THR A 128 10.09 -5.93 9.10
CA THR A 128 11.20 -6.14 8.17
C THR A 128 12.42 -6.72 8.88
N LEU A 129 12.72 -6.23 10.09
CA LEU A 129 13.86 -6.72 10.87
C LEU A 129 13.68 -8.17 11.35
N TYR A 130 12.44 -8.54 11.77
CA TYR A 130 12.18 -9.85 12.36
C TYR A 130 11.76 -10.93 11.36
N ARG A 131 11.17 -10.56 10.23
CA ARG A 131 10.69 -11.49 9.20
C ARG A 131 11.70 -11.74 8.09
N ASP A 132 12.75 -10.92 8.03
CA ASP A 132 13.82 -11.02 7.02
C ASP A 132 13.27 -11.07 5.59
N PHE A 133 12.38 -10.11 5.26
CA PHE A 133 11.82 -10.00 3.92
C PHE A 133 12.92 -9.67 2.90
N ASP A 134 12.94 -10.38 1.76
CA ASP A 134 13.81 -10.06 0.64
C ASP A 134 13.40 -8.75 -0.03
N TYR A 135 12.08 -8.54 -0.13
CA TYR A 135 11.48 -7.34 -0.69
C TYR A 135 10.42 -6.76 0.25
N VAL A 136 10.44 -5.45 0.40
CA VAL A 136 9.37 -4.69 1.05
C VAL A 136 8.71 -3.79 0.03
N VAL A 137 7.41 -3.94 -0.15
CA VAL A 137 6.58 -3.10 -1.01
C VAL A 137 5.82 -2.10 -0.15
N LEU A 138 6.12 -0.82 -0.32
CA LEU A 138 5.38 0.27 0.31
C LEU A 138 4.36 0.83 -0.68
N ILE A 139 3.09 0.84 -0.30
CA ILE A 139 2.01 1.50 -1.06
C ILE A 139 1.68 2.79 -0.29
N SER A 140 2.39 3.84 -0.59
CA SER A 140 2.25 5.17 0.02
C SER A 140 2.79 6.26 -0.90
N GLY A 141 2.40 7.49 -0.66
CA GLY A 141 2.95 8.68 -1.33
C GLY A 141 3.45 9.72 -0.33
N ASP A 142 3.37 9.44 0.98
CA ASP A 142 3.63 10.42 2.02
C ASP A 142 5.13 10.65 2.26
N ALA A 143 5.51 11.94 2.32
CA ALA A 143 6.86 12.37 2.64
C ALA A 143 7.32 11.90 4.04
N ASP A 144 6.41 11.77 4.98
CA ASP A 144 6.72 11.38 6.36
C ASP A 144 7.33 9.96 6.45
N HIS A 145 7.19 9.15 5.40
CA HIS A 145 7.81 7.82 5.28
C HIS A 145 9.26 7.85 4.74
N GLU A 146 9.85 9.02 4.46
CA GLU A 146 11.25 9.14 4.00
C GLU A 146 12.22 8.45 4.95
N MET A 147 12.10 8.74 6.27
CA MET A 147 12.98 8.15 7.27
C MET A 147 12.82 6.63 7.39
N LEU A 148 11.61 6.10 7.19
CA LEU A 148 11.38 4.67 7.09
C LEU A 148 12.16 4.08 5.91
N ALA A 149 12.02 4.65 4.71
CA ALA A 149 12.72 4.17 3.51
C ALA A 149 14.26 4.12 3.72
N ARG A 150 14.84 5.17 4.32
CA ARG A 150 16.26 5.19 4.70
C ARG A 150 16.65 4.09 5.67
N LYS A 151 15.81 3.80 6.67
CA LYS A 151 16.06 2.74 7.65
C LYS A 151 15.96 1.35 7.03
N LEU A 152 15.00 1.11 6.16
CA LEU A 152 14.88 -0.16 5.43
C LEU A 152 16.09 -0.40 4.53
N LYS A 153 16.59 0.64 3.87
CA LYS A 153 17.83 0.58 3.07
C LYS A 153 19.05 0.21 3.93
N ALA A 154 19.12 0.69 5.17
CA ALA A 154 20.19 0.32 6.11
C ALA A 154 20.10 -1.16 6.53
N LEU A 155 18.92 -1.78 6.52
CA LEU A 155 18.72 -3.21 6.73
C LEU A 155 19.10 -4.06 5.50
N LYS A 156 19.47 -3.43 4.39
CA LYS A 156 19.77 -4.06 3.08
C LYS A 156 18.57 -4.76 2.43
N THR A 157 17.36 -4.48 2.91
CA THR A 157 16.14 -4.99 2.29
C THR A 157 15.82 -4.17 1.04
N HIS A 158 15.47 -4.84 -0.06
CA HIS A 158 15.11 -4.15 -1.29
C HIS A 158 13.71 -3.53 -1.19
N THR A 159 13.66 -2.22 -1.01
CA THR A 159 12.41 -1.48 -0.86
C THR A 159 11.88 -1.01 -2.21
N VAL A 160 10.65 -1.39 -2.53
CA VAL A 160 9.90 -0.97 -3.71
C VAL A 160 8.76 -0.06 -3.28
N LEU A 161 8.77 1.19 -3.73
CA LEU A 161 7.65 2.10 -3.57
C LEU A 161 6.69 1.93 -4.75
N LEU A 162 5.49 1.47 -4.48
CA LEU A 162 4.42 1.32 -5.47
C LEU A 162 3.45 2.48 -5.35
N THR A 163 3.37 3.31 -6.38
CA THR A 163 2.51 4.49 -6.39
C THR A 163 1.50 4.46 -7.53
N TRP A 164 0.35 5.09 -7.28
CA TRP A 164 -0.69 5.29 -8.26
C TRP A 164 -1.39 6.63 -7.99
N ASP A 165 -1.29 7.57 -8.91
CA ASP A 165 -1.96 8.88 -8.83
C ASP A 165 -2.84 9.10 -10.06
N PRO A 166 -4.02 8.44 -10.15
CA PRO A 166 -4.90 8.51 -11.32
C PRO A 166 -5.39 9.94 -11.60
N ALA A 167 -5.52 10.75 -10.57
CA ALA A 167 -5.99 12.12 -10.68
C ALA A 167 -4.87 13.11 -11.08
N ASN A 168 -3.60 12.68 -11.08
CA ASN A 168 -2.42 13.54 -11.29
C ASN A 168 -2.39 14.74 -10.32
N THR A 169 -2.66 14.47 -9.06
CA THR A 169 -2.70 15.50 -8.00
C THR A 169 -1.33 15.81 -7.40
N GLY A 170 -0.30 15.05 -7.78
CA GLY A 170 1.01 15.12 -7.13
C GLY A 170 1.01 14.48 -5.74
N SER A 171 0.16 13.48 -5.51
CA SER A 171 -0.01 12.80 -4.22
C SER A 171 1.21 11.99 -3.78
N THR A 172 2.23 11.87 -4.62
CA THR A 172 3.46 11.15 -4.34
C THR A 172 4.62 12.11 -4.06
N SER A 173 5.21 12.00 -2.89
CA SER A 173 6.39 12.78 -2.50
C SER A 173 7.60 12.41 -3.34
N ARG A 174 8.23 13.45 -3.94
CA ARG A 174 9.49 13.28 -4.67
C ARG A 174 10.61 12.78 -3.76
N ILE A 175 10.69 13.31 -2.54
CA ILE A 175 11.73 12.92 -1.57
C ILE A 175 11.62 11.42 -1.26
N LEU A 176 10.41 10.92 -1.02
CA LEU A 176 10.20 9.49 -0.78
C LEU A 176 10.63 8.63 -1.98
N THR A 177 10.34 9.08 -3.21
CA THR A 177 10.73 8.33 -4.43
C THR A 177 12.25 8.24 -4.62
N GLU A 178 13.00 9.23 -4.13
CA GLU A 178 14.47 9.28 -4.21
C GLU A 178 15.14 8.39 -3.15
N GLU A 179 14.46 8.08 -2.05
CA GLU A 179 15.03 7.29 -0.95
C GLU A 179 14.84 5.77 -1.07
N VAL A 180 13.89 5.31 -1.85
CA VAL A 180 13.65 3.86 -2.04
C VAL A 180 14.63 3.23 -3.05
N CYS A 181 14.75 1.90 -3.02
CA CYS A 181 15.60 1.19 -3.99
C CYS A 181 14.99 1.21 -5.39
N THR A 182 13.66 1.09 -5.47
CA THR A 182 12.93 1.10 -6.76
C THR A 182 11.61 1.83 -6.60
N HIS A 183 11.31 2.76 -7.50
CA HIS A 183 10.00 3.40 -7.60
C HIS A 183 9.21 2.80 -8.77
N ALA A 184 8.09 2.18 -8.47
CA ALA A 184 7.14 1.60 -9.42
C ALA A 184 5.91 2.52 -9.52
N ASP A 185 5.84 3.30 -10.59
CA ASP A 185 4.77 4.25 -10.87
C ASP A 185 3.73 3.58 -11.77
N LEU A 186 2.57 3.23 -11.20
CA LEU A 186 1.50 2.56 -11.93
C LEU A 186 0.90 3.43 -13.05
N ASN A 187 0.91 4.76 -12.95
CA ASN A 187 0.46 5.60 -14.07
C ASN A 187 1.32 5.35 -15.31
N LYS A 188 2.65 5.31 -15.15
CA LYS A 188 3.58 5.05 -16.24
C LYS A 188 3.45 3.61 -16.76
N MET A 189 3.29 2.64 -15.86
CA MET A 189 3.13 1.24 -16.22
C MET A 189 1.84 0.99 -16.99
N ILE A 190 0.73 1.58 -16.56
CA ILE A 190 -0.57 1.49 -17.24
C ILE A 190 -0.52 2.21 -18.60
N ALA A 191 0.17 3.34 -18.70
CA ALA A 191 0.36 4.02 -19.97
C ALA A 191 1.15 3.15 -20.98
N ALA A 192 2.13 2.38 -20.50
CA ALA A 192 2.90 1.44 -21.33
C ALA A 192 2.13 0.14 -21.64
N GLU A 193 1.31 -0.34 -20.72
CA GLU A 193 0.52 -1.56 -20.82
C GLU A 193 -0.94 -1.31 -20.38
N PRO A 194 -1.82 -0.79 -21.27
CA PRO A 194 -3.19 -0.43 -20.89
C PRO A 194 -4.05 -1.59 -20.36
N ALA A 195 -3.72 -2.83 -20.72
CA ALA A 195 -4.39 -4.02 -20.21
C ALA A 195 -4.25 -4.17 -18.69
N LEU A 196 -3.18 -3.60 -18.11
CA LEU A 196 -2.91 -3.62 -16.68
C LEU A 196 -4.01 -2.91 -15.88
N LEU A 197 -4.59 -1.82 -16.43
CA LEU A 197 -5.67 -1.11 -15.76
C LEU A 197 -6.85 -2.03 -15.42
N LYS A 198 -7.28 -2.87 -16.36
CA LYS A 198 -8.40 -3.81 -16.17
C LYS A 198 -8.11 -4.88 -15.12
N ARG A 199 -6.84 -5.15 -14.83
CA ARG A 199 -6.42 -6.09 -13.78
C ARG A 199 -6.41 -5.44 -12.40
N LEU A 200 -6.03 -4.16 -12.35
CA LEU A 200 -5.80 -3.42 -11.11
C LEU A 200 -7.03 -2.65 -10.61
N SER A 201 -8.09 -2.56 -11.41
CA SER A 201 -9.30 -1.79 -11.05
C SER A 201 -10.59 -2.54 -11.41
N TYR A 202 -11.70 -2.14 -10.74
CA TYR A 202 -13.05 -2.66 -10.97
C TYR A 202 -13.83 -1.78 -11.94
#